data_49c18f421dd90f21da9b5f7243e88843
#
_entry.id   49c18f421dd90f21da9b5f7243e88843
#
_cell.length_a   1.000
_cell.length_b   1.000
_cell.length_c   1.000
_cell.angle_alpha   90.00
_cell.angle_beta   90.00
_cell.angle_gamma   90.00
#
_symmetry.space_group_name_H-M   'P 1'
#
loop_
_entity.id
_entity.type
_entity.pdbx_description
1 polymer ?
#
loop_
_entity_poly.entity_id
_entity_poly.type
_entity_poly.pdbx_seq_one_letter_code
_entity_poly.pdbx_strand_id
1 'polypeptide(L)'
;MHDYRNRFVTPEAAAQAVRSGDWVDYGFGAGFPELMDRALAARKEELKDVKIRGGLVIRPRIEVVECDPEQSAFTYYSWHIGDYERKLQSRGLVKFLPMMLRALPELYRSYIQVDVAFVPVSRPDGEGYCGLGISNYAWRTIFENARTVIFEINEHLPRLQGVNGSHRVHLSEADYIVEGVHEPLPLRTYKEPSPVDIQIARNVVAEIPDGAVLGLGVGGVPFTVAKMLAESDRKDLGCWTGTISDAFLAIHRAGKLTNARKEVDTGYSTWNLAMGSQELYDWLL
;
A
#
# COMPACT_ATOMS: atom_id res chain seq x y z
N MET A 1 22.84 1.38 20.77
CA MET A 1 22.00 2.22 19.86
C MET A 1 22.74 2.24 18.53
N HIS A 2 22.21 1.56 17.49
CA HIS A 2 22.87 1.59 16.18
C HIS A 2 22.69 3.01 15.61
N ASP A 3 23.81 3.65 15.31
CA ASP A 3 23.80 5.00 14.70
C ASP A 3 23.37 4.87 13.23
N TYR A 4 22.14 5.27 12.92
CA TYR A 4 21.59 5.27 11.56
C TYR A 4 21.81 6.60 10.84
N ARG A 5 22.39 7.60 11.51
CA ARG A 5 22.54 8.97 10.95
C ARG A 5 23.45 9.01 9.73
N ASN A 6 24.40 8.11 9.64
CA ASN A 6 25.30 7.98 8.50
C ASN A 6 24.67 7.22 7.29
N ARG A 7 23.41 6.76 7.41
CA ARG A 7 22.68 6.04 6.34
C ARG A 7 21.81 6.97 5.49
N PHE A 8 21.69 8.24 5.87
CA PHE A 8 21.02 9.25 5.06
C PHE A 8 21.88 9.59 3.83
N VAL A 9 21.31 9.36 2.66
CA VAL A 9 21.97 9.59 1.37
C VAL A 9 20.98 10.19 0.37
N THR A 10 21.49 10.68 -0.77
CA THR A 10 20.59 11.10 -1.85
C THR A 10 19.94 9.89 -2.54
N PRO A 11 18.78 10.05 -3.20
CA PRO A 11 18.15 8.97 -3.96
C PRO A 11 19.10 8.35 -5.02
N GLU A 12 19.91 9.18 -5.69
CA GLU A 12 20.88 8.75 -6.69
C GLU A 12 21.98 7.87 -6.07
N ALA A 13 22.45 8.23 -4.87
CA ALA A 13 23.45 7.43 -4.16
C ALA A 13 22.85 6.11 -3.67
N ALA A 14 21.62 6.10 -3.15
CA ALA A 14 20.93 4.89 -2.73
C ALA A 14 20.65 3.96 -3.92
N ALA A 15 20.29 4.52 -5.08
CA ALA A 15 20.02 3.74 -6.28
C ALA A 15 21.24 2.97 -6.79
N GLN A 16 22.48 3.35 -6.41
CA GLN A 16 23.71 2.60 -6.74
C GLN A 16 23.74 1.19 -6.11
N ALA A 17 22.90 0.91 -5.12
CA ALA A 17 22.77 -0.43 -4.56
C ALA A 17 22.16 -1.45 -5.54
N VAL A 18 21.40 -0.97 -6.56
CA VAL A 18 20.81 -1.82 -7.60
C VAL A 18 21.86 -2.16 -8.66
N ARG A 19 21.93 -3.44 -9.01
CA ARG A 19 22.84 -4.02 -10.00
C ARG A 19 22.06 -4.63 -11.15
N SER A 20 22.70 -4.80 -12.29
CA SER A 20 22.13 -5.57 -13.40
C SER A 20 21.77 -6.99 -12.95
N GLY A 21 20.60 -7.46 -13.34
CA GLY A 21 20.06 -8.76 -12.96
C GLY A 21 19.24 -8.79 -11.67
N ASP A 22 19.27 -7.73 -10.87
CA ASP A 22 18.57 -7.66 -9.56
C ASP A 22 17.04 -7.72 -9.69
N TRP A 23 16.41 -8.24 -8.63
CA TRP A 23 15.00 -8.08 -8.33
C TRP A 23 14.78 -6.96 -7.30
N VAL A 24 14.01 -5.96 -7.69
CA VAL A 24 13.70 -4.78 -6.87
C VAL A 24 12.23 -4.77 -6.49
N ASP A 25 11.90 -4.72 -5.21
CA ASP A 25 10.54 -4.60 -4.71
C ASP A 25 10.16 -3.14 -4.46
N TYR A 26 9.02 -2.72 -5.03
CA TYR A 26 8.51 -1.34 -4.96
C TYR A 26 7.35 -1.16 -3.99
N GLY A 27 6.82 -2.23 -3.42
CA GLY A 27 5.66 -2.13 -2.58
C GLY A 27 4.32 -2.16 -3.32
N PHE A 28 3.30 -1.58 -2.71
CA PHE A 28 1.92 -1.81 -3.11
C PHE A 28 1.04 -0.58 -2.86
N GLY A 29 0.15 -0.28 -3.78
CA GLY A 29 -0.87 0.77 -3.62
C GLY A 29 -0.27 2.18 -3.49
N ALA A 30 -0.66 2.91 -2.44
CA ALA A 30 -0.14 4.24 -2.16
C ALA A 30 1.30 4.23 -1.61
N GLY A 31 1.81 3.07 -1.20
CA GLY A 31 3.20 2.89 -0.77
C GLY A 31 4.16 2.75 -1.96
N PHE A 32 4.10 3.64 -2.94
CA PHE A 32 4.97 3.66 -4.11
C PHE A 32 6.21 4.54 -3.85
N PRO A 33 7.44 4.06 -4.13
CA PRO A 33 8.69 4.76 -3.85
C PRO A 33 9.04 5.75 -4.95
N GLU A 34 8.48 6.96 -4.91
CA GLU A 34 8.57 7.95 -6.00
C GLU A 34 9.99 8.47 -6.26
N LEU A 35 10.75 8.71 -5.19
CA LEU A 35 12.12 9.23 -5.32
C LEU A 35 13.04 8.15 -5.87
N MET A 36 12.92 6.94 -5.33
CA MET A 36 13.73 5.82 -5.76
C MET A 36 13.38 5.33 -7.17
N ASP A 37 12.10 5.41 -7.58
CA ASP A 37 11.68 5.11 -8.95
C ASP A 37 12.35 6.07 -9.95
N ARG A 38 12.34 7.38 -9.67
CA ARG A 38 13.03 8.38 -10.51
C ARG A 38 14.56 8.17 -10.54
N ALA A 39 15.15 7.92 -9.38
CA ALA A 39 16.58 7.70 -9.28
C ALA A 39 17.04 6.43 -10.01
N LEU A 40 16.24 5.35 -9.94
CA LEU A 40 16.53 4.12 -10.67
C LEU A 40 16.34 4.30 -12.18
N ALA A 41 15.27 4.98 -12.60
CA ALA A 41 15.02 5.29 -14.02
C ALA A 41 16.16 6.07 -14.68
N ALA A 42 16.79 6.99 -13.95
CA ALA A 42 17.94 7.76 -14.42
C ALA A 42 19.16 6.87 -14.75
N ARG A 43 19.22 5.64 -14.24
CA ARG A 43 20.30 4.67 -14.46
C ARG A 43 20.06 3.71 -15.64
N LYS A 44 19.07 3.99 -16.48
CA LYS A 44 18.69 3.12 -17.61
C LYS A 44 19.89 2.69 -18.46
N GLU A 45 20.78 3.61 -18.79
CA GLU A 45 21.92 3.33 -19.69
C GLU A 45 23.05 2.51 -19.01
N GLU A 46 23.01 2.40 -17.66
CA GLU A 46 24.01 1.68 -16.87
C GLU A 46 23.59 0.24 -16.56
N LEU A 47 22.27 -0.01 -16.50
CA LEU A 47 21.68 -1.24 -16.00
C LEU A 47 21.13 -2.13 -17.11
N LYS A 48 21.07 -3.45 -16.84
CA LYS A 48 20.49 -4.46 -17.72
C LYS A 48 19.75 -5.52 -16.90
N ASP A 49 18.63 -6.00 -17.42
CA ASP A 49 17.86 -7.12 -16.86
C ASP A 49 17.41 -6.92 -15.40
N VAL A 50 17.13 -5.68 -15.00
CA VAL A 50 16.58 -5.38 -13.68
C VAL A 50 15.08 -5.65 -13.69
N LYS A 51 14.62 -6.47 -12.75
CA LYS A 51 13.23 -6.86 -12.61
C LYS A 51 12.61 -6.10 -11.44
N ILE A 52 11.57 -5.34 -11.71
CA ILE A 52 10.86 -4.55 -10.70
C ILE A 52 9.55 -5.25 -10.40
N ARG A 53 9.26 -5.46 -9.12
CA ARG A 53 8.01 -6.05 -8.66
C ARG A 53 7.23 -5.08 -7.80
N GLY A 54 5.95 -4.89 -8.16
CA GLY A 54 5.03 -4.03 -7.43
C GLY A 54 3.60 -4.46 -7.67
N GLY A 55 2.65 -3.61 -7.35
CA GLY A 55 1.24 -3.86 -7.64
C GLY A 55 0.33 -2.72 -7.23
N LEU A 56 -0.82 -2.65 -7.89
CA LEU A 56 -1.86 -1.66 -7.64
C LEU A 56 -1.31 -0.23 -7.57
N VAL A 57 -0.47 0.14 -8.53
CA VAL A 57 0.08 1.50 -8.56
C VAL A 57 -1.05 2.48 -8.82
N ILE A 58 -1.29 3.34 -7.85
CA ILE A 58 -2.32 4.40 -7.92
C ILE A 58 -1.72 5.78 -8.24
N ARG A 59 -0.42 5.83 -8.44
CA ARG A 59 0.30 7.01 -8.95
C ARG A 59 0.11 7.13 -10.47
N PRO A 60 0.20 8.34 -11.02
CA PRO A 60 -0.04 8.55 -12.45
C PRO A 60 1.08 8.03 -13.36
N ARG A 61 2.23 7.64 -12.81
CA ARG A 61 3.40 7.28 -13.58
C ARG A 61 4.31 6.29 -12.84
N ILE A 62 4.96 5.39 -13.58
CA ILE A 62 6.07 4.54 -13.16
C ILE A 62 7.25 4.88 -14.06
N GLU A 63 8.25 5.60 -13.52
CA GLU A 63 9.33 6.17 -14.33
C GLU A 63 10.19 5.12 -14.99
N VAL A 64 10.53 4.02 -14.29
CA VAL A 64 11.32 2.91 -14.86
C VAL A 64 10.62 2.23 -16.04
N VAL A 65 9.29 2.30 -16.13
CA VAL A 65 8.52 1.74 -17.26
C VAL A 65 8.45 2.74 -18.41
N GLU A 66 8.16 4.00 -18.10
CA GLU A 66 7.96 5.02 -19.14
C GLU A 66 9.27 5.45 -19.79
N CYS A 67 10.42 5.38 -19.10
CA CYS A 67 11.72 5.70 -19.67
C CYS A 67 12.28 4.59 -20.55
N ASP A 68 11.81 3.34 -20.41
CA ASP A 68 12.33 2.16 -21.10
C ASP A 68 11.24 1.33 -21.82
N PRO A 69 10.55 1.88 -22.83
CA PRO A 69 9.49 1.17 -23.54
C PRO A 69 9.99 -0.07 -24.31
N GLU A 70 11.26 -0.19 -24.55
CA GLU A 70 11.88 -1.35 -25.18
C GLU A 70 12.26 -2.46 -24.19
N GLN A 71 12.12 -2.17 -22.88
CA GLN A 71 12.46 -3.08 -21.78
C GLN A 71 13.91 -3.61 -21.87
N SER A 72 14.82 -2.71 -22.24
CA SER A 72 16.24 -3.01 -22.40
C SER A 72 16.99 -3.08 -21.06
N ALA A 73 16.59 -2.27 -20.09
CA ALA A 73 17.15 -2.20 -18.75
C ALA A 73 16.21 -2.75 -17.70
N PHE A 74 14.90 -2.46 -17.83
CA PHE A 74 13.91 -2.72 -16.82
C PHE A 74 12.75 -3.58 -17.32
N THR A 75 12.32 -4.55 -16.50
CA THR A 75 11.07 -5.29 -16.72
C THR A 75 10.20 -5.16 -15.48
N TYR A 76 8.97 -4.65 -15.65
CA TYR A 76 8.03 -4.45 -14.56
C TYR A 76 7.03 -5.59 -14.44
N TYR A 77 6.93 -6.14 -13.25
CA TYR A 77 5.99 -7.20 -12.89
C TYR A 77 4.99 -6.68 -11.86
N SER A 78 3.70 -6.80 -12.16
CA SER A 78 2.62 -6.46 -11.24
C SER A 78 1.87 -7.70 -10.80
N TRP A 79 1.72 -7.89 -9.51
CA TRP A 79 0.90 -8.96 -8.96
C TRP A 79 -0.55 -8.52 -8.68
N HIS A 80 -0.84 -7.22 -8.81
CA HIS A 80 -2.19 -6.66 -8.74
C HIS A 80 -2.28 -5.47 -9.70
N ILE A 81 -2.80 -5.73 -10.88
CA ILE A 81 -2.85 -4.72 -11.95
C ILE A 81 -3.97 -3.72 -11.70
N GLY A 82 -3.61 -2.47 -11.38
CA GLY A 82 -4.49 -1.32 -11.27
C GLY A 82 -4.85 -0.70 -12.64
N ASP A 83 -5.60 0.39 -12.62
CA ASP A 83 -6.09 1.04 -13.86
C ASP A 83 -4.95 1.61 -14.72
N TYR A 84 -3.93 2.18 -14.10
CA TYR A 84 -2.77 2.68 -14.81
C TYR A 84 -1.92 1.54 -15.38
N GLU A 85 -1.63 0.54 -14.56
CA GLU A 85 -0.84 -0.63 -14.99
C GLU A 85 -1.55 -1.41 -16.11
N ARG A 86 -2.89 -1.43 -16.14
CA ARG A 86 -3.66 -2.06 -17.23
C ARG A 86 -3.41 -1.38 -18.57
N LYS A 87 -3.28 -0.05 -18.58
CA LYS A 87 -2.92 0.70 -19.80
C LYS A 87 -1.51 0.37 -20.26
N LEU A 88 -0.57 0.21 -19.33
CA LEU A 88 0.80 -0.20 -19.66
C LEU A 88 0.83 -1.68 -20.13
N GLN A 89 0.06 -2.55 -19.50
CA GLN A 89 -0.05 -3.95 -19.89
C GLN A 89 -0.58 -4.11 -21.32
N SER A 90 -1.57 -3.31 -21.73
CA SER A 90 -2.08 -3.33 -23.11
C SER A 90 -1.03 -2.92 -24.15
N ARG A 91 0.03 -2.24 -23.71
CA ARG A 91 1.22 -1.89 -24.52
C ARG A 91 2.36 -2.91 -24.39
N GLY A 92 2.16 -4.00 -23.63
CA GLY A 92 3.20 -5.02 -23.39
C GLY A 92 4.26 -4.63 -22.37
N LEU A 93 4.09 -3.52 -21.65
CA LEU A 93 5.10 -2.94 -20.75
C LEU A 93 5.02 -3.44 -19.31
N VAL A 94 3.93 -4.13 -18.95
CA VAL A 94 3.74 -4.72 -17.61
C VAL A 94 3.44 -6.19 -17.75
N LYS A 95 4.17 -7.02 -17.02
CA LYS A 95 3.93 -8.46 -16.94
C LYS A 95 3.10 -8.79 -15.70
N PHE A 96 2.07 -9.61 -15.85
CA PHE A 96 1.27 -10.05 -14.71
C PHE A 96 1.95 -11.23 -14.02
N LEU A 97 2.15 -11.09 -12.71
CA LEU A 97 2.68 -12.14 -11.84
C LEU A 97 1.57 -12.56 -10.85
N PRO A 98 0.80 -13.61 -11.14
CA PRO A 98 -0.33 -13.99 -10.29
C PRO A 98 0.14 -14.43 -8.91
N MET A 99 -0.20 -13.64 -7.90
CA MET A 99 0.07 -13.94 -6.49
C MET A 99 -1.16 -13.64 -5.65
N MET A 100 -1.34 -14.42 -4.60
CA MET A 100 -2.44 -14.23 -3.67
C MET A 100 -1.94 -13.49 -2.43
N LEU A 101 -2.57 -12.36 -2.06
CA LEU A 101 -2.12 -11.49 -0.96
C LEU A 101 -1.82 -12.27 0.34
N ARG A 102 -2.70 -13.18 0.74
CA ARG A 102 -2.50 -14.00 1.96
C ARG A 102 -1.31 -14.95 1.89
N ALA A 103 -0.87 -15.32 0.69
CA ALA A 103 0.25 -16.23 0.47
C ALA A 103 1.59 -15.50 0.32
N LEU A 104 1.59 -14.16 0.20
CA LEU A 104 2.81 -13.38 -0.03
C LEU A 104 3.91 -13.66 1.00
N PRO A 105 3.66 -13.70 2.33
CA PRO A 105 4.72 -13.97 3.28
C PRO A 105 5.43 -15.31 3.03
N GLU A 106 4.67 -16.35 2.71
CA GLU A 106 5.26 -17.66 2.41
C GLU A 106 5.97 -17.69 1.06
N LEU A 107 5.39 -17.04 0.04
CA LEU A 107 6.03 -16.92 -1.27
C LEU A 107 7.37 -16.19 -1.16
N TYR A 108 7.45 -15.09 -0.41
CA TYR A 108 8.70 -14.36 -0.18
C TYR A 108 9.74 -15.17 0.62
N ARG A 109 9.32 -15.98 1.59
CA ARG A 109 10.25 -16.83 2.34
C ARG A 109 10.84 -17.95 1.51
N SER A 110 10.03 -18.55 0.64
CA SER A 110 10.38 -19.85 0.05
C SER A 110 10.75 -19.79 -1.44
N TYR A 111 10.26 -18.79 -2.19
CA TYR A 111 10.34 -18.83 -3.65
C TYR A 111 10.73 -17.51 -4.31
N ILE A 112 10.54 -16.39 -3.65
CA ILE A 112 10.71 -15.07 -4.27
C ILE A 112 12.03 -14.46 -3.83
N GLN A 113 12.92 -14.21 -4.79
CA GLN A 113 14.14 -13.47 -4.56
C GLN A 113 13.84 -11.97 -4.41
N VAL A 114 14.50 -11.31 -3.46
CA VAL A 114 14.52 -9.86 -3.29
C VAL A 114 15.98 -9.43 -3.14
N ASP A 115 16.51 -8.68 -4.10
CA ASP A 115 17.86 -8.13 -3.99
C ASP A 115 17.81 -6.76 -3.30
N VAL A 116 16.90 -5.90 -3.72
CA VAL A 116 16.74 -4.56 -3.14
C VAL A 116 15.26 -4.29 -2.86
N ALA A 117 14.94 -3.75 -1.70
CA ALA A 117 13.60 -3.31 -1.35
C ALA A 117 13.56 -1.78 -1.21
N PHE A 118 12.69 -1.11 -1.96
CA PHE A 118 12.38 0.31 -1.81
C PHE A 118 11.12 0.45 -0.99
N VAL A 119 11.25 0.97 0.23
CA VAL A 119 10.22 0.92 1.26
C VAL A 119 9.80 2.32 1.65
N PRO A 120 8.68 2.84 1.14
CA PRO A 120 8.14 4.09 1.62
C PRO A 120 7.69 3.98 3.08
N VAL A 121 8.13 4.92 3.90
CA VAL A 121 7.84 4.99 5.32
C VAL A 121 7.40 6.40 5.72
N SER A 122 6.64 6.54 6.81
CA SER A 122 6.28 7.84 7.35
C SER A 122 7.50 8.56 7.96
N ARG A 123 7.36 9.83 8.30
CA ARG A 123 8.35 10.52 9.12
C ARG A 123 8.61 9.77 10.43
N PRO A 124 9.86 9.69 10.89
CA PRO A 124 10.20 9.05 12.16
C PRO A 124 9.63 9.83 13.36
N ASP A 125 9.39 9.12 14.44
CA ASP A 125 9.15 9.74 15.75
C ASP A 125 10.47 10.12 16.45
N GLY A 126 10.36 10.63 17.70
CA GLY A 126 11.51 11.02 18.50
C GLY A 126 12.47 9.88 18.87
N GLU A 127 12.01 8.64 18.71
CA GLU A 127 12.79 7.42 18.98
C GLU A 127 13.33 6.78 17.69
N GLY A 128 13.01 7.32 16.50
CA GLY A 128 13.46 6.81 15.20
C GLY A 128 12.56 5.73 14.59
N TYR A 129 11.33 5.56 15.07
CA TYR A 129 10.36 4.66 14.47
C TYR A 129 9.53 5.36 13.40
N CYS A 130 9.42 4.73 12.25
CA CYS A 130 8.56 5.10 11.12
C CYS A 130 7.37 4.15 11.03
N GLY A 131 6.22 4.64 10.56
CA GLY A 131 5.11 3.79 10.14
C GLY A 131 5.36 3.23 8.73
N LEU A 132 4.87 2.02 8.48
CA LEU A 132 4.87 1.42 7.12
C LEU A 132 3.76 2.00 6.22
N GLY A 133 3.19 3.15 6.62
CA GLY A 133 2.20 3.88 5.87
C GLY A 133 0.88 3.11 5.70
N ILE A 134 0.16 3.47 4.65
CA ILE A 134 -1.19 2.96 4.34
C ILE A 134 -1.19 1.73 3.42
N SER A 135 -0.06 1.05 3.28
CA SER A 135 0.10 -0.14 2.42
C SER A 135 1.05 -1.14 3.10
N ASN A 136 0.57 -1.78 4.16
CA ASN A 136 1.34 -2.78 4.88
C ASN A 136 0.93 -4.18 4.45
N TYR A 137 1.75 -4.89 3.68
CA TYR A 137 1.39 -6.21 3.15
C TYR A 137 2.38 -7.33 3.55
N ALA A 138 3.60 -7.33 3.07
CA ALA A 138 4.58 -8.38 3.35
C ALA A 138 5.96 -7.82 3.73
N TRP A 139 6.03 -6.55 4.15
CA TRP A 139 7.28 -5.85 4.37
C TRP A 139 8.23 -6.58 5.30
N ARG A 140 7.76 -7.14 6.42
CA ARG A 140 8.63 -7.88 7.36
C ARG A 140 9.34 -9.05 6.68
N THR A 141 8.62 -9.82 5.87
CA THR A 141 9.21 -10.94 5.14
C THR A 141 10.12 -10.47 4.01
N ILE A 142 9.81 -9.34 3.38
CA ILE A 142 10.66 -8.73 2.36
C ILE A 142 11.99 -8.29 3.00
N PHE A 143 11.96 -7.64 4.16
CA PHE A 143 13.18 -7.22 4.88
C PHE A 143 14.07 -8.41 5.28
N GLU A 144 13.46 -9.52 5.71
CA GLU A 144 14.19 -10.75 6.07
C GLU A 144 14.96 -11.35 4.88
N ASN A 145 14.51 -11.11 3.66
CA ASN A 145 15.07 -11.72 2.45
C ASN A 145 15.85 -10.74 1.56
N ALA A 146 15.66 -9.44 1.74
CA ALA A 146 16.35 -8.45 0.92
C ALA A 146 17.84 -8.35 1.26
N ARG A 147 18.70 -8.30 0.23
CA ARG A 147 20.12 -7.97 0.39
C ARG A 147 20.31 -6.53 0.86
N THR A 148 19.47 -5.62 0.38
CA THR A 148 19.52 -4.19 0.69
C THR A 148 18.14 -3.65 0.89
N VAL A 149 17.93 -2.94 1.99
CA VAL A 149 16.66 -2.25 2.33
C VAL A 149 16.89 -0.74 2.31
N ILE A 150 16.11 -0.04 1.50
CA ILE A 150 16.17 1.42 1.37
C ILE A 150 14.85 2.00 1.84
N PHE A 151 14.89 2.80 2.91
CA PHE A 151 13.71 3.53 3.36
C PHE A 151 13.61 4.86 2.63
N GLU A 152 12.43 5.13 2.06
CA GLU A 152 12.07 6.41 1.47
C GLU A 152 11.08 7.10 2.41
N ILE A 153 11.55 8.13 3.13
CA ILE A 153 10.71 8.89 4.07
C ILE A 153 9.79 9.81 3.27
N ASN A 154 8.50 9.51 3.30
CA ASN A 154 7.46 10.28 2.64
C ASN A 154 6.62 11.02 3.69
N GLU A 155 6.64 12.36 3.64
CA GLU A 155 5.98 13.26 4.59
C GLU A 155 4.46 13.18 4.59
N HIS A 156 3.86 12.63 3.52
CA HIS A 156 2.41 12.47 3.38
C HIS A 156 1.90 11.14 3.93
N LEU A 157 2.79 10.18 4.22
CA LEU A 157 2.37 8.91 4.79
C LEU A 157 2.02 9.05 6.27
N PRO A 158 0.80 8.65 6.69
CA PRO A 158 0.41 8.69 8.08
C PRO A 158 1.19 7.66 8.91
N ARG A 159 1.44 8.01 10.17
CA ARG A 159 1.97 7.09 11.17
C ARG A 159 0.83 6.42 11.90
N LEU A 160 0.43 5.28 11.42
CA LEU A 160 -0.70 4.53 11.92
C LEU A 160 -0.43 3.90 13.29
N GLN A 161 -1.50 3.65 14.03
CA GLN A 161 -1.47 2.79 15.20
C GLN A 161 -1.71 1.34 14.77
N GLY A 162 -1.10 0.40 15.45
CA GLY A 162 -1.26 -1.02 15.15
C GLY A 162 -0.97 -1.91 16.35
N VAL A 163 -1.42 -3.16 16.25
CA VAL A 163 -1.25 -4.16 17.29
C VAL A 163 0.14 -4.80 17.17
N ASN A 164 0.78 -5.08 18.31
CA ASN A 164 2.08 -5.80 18.38
C ASN A 164 3.25 -5.16 17.61
N GLY A 165 3.19 -3.86 17.31
CA GLY A 165 4.28 -3.14 16.64
C GLY A 165 4.53 -3.52 15.17
N SER A 166 3.69 -4.36 14.56
CA SER A 166 3.84 -4.81 13.17
C SER A 166 3.69 -3.71 12.12
N HIS A 167 3.13 -2.58 12.51
CA HIS A 167 2.85 -1.41 11.67
C HIS A 167 4.04 -0.45 11.55
N ARG A 168 5.13 -0.66 12.29
CA ARG A 168 6.26 0.26 12.37
C ARG A 168 7.60 -0.43 12.19
N VAL A 169 8.57 0.35 11.74
CA VAL A 169 9.98 -0.05 11.56
C VAL A 169 10.87 1.02 12.18
N HIS A 170 12.03 0.62 12.66
CA HIS A 170 13.03 1.57 13.15
C HIS A 170 14.03 1.91 12.04
N LEU A 171 14.50 3.16 11.98
CA LEU A 171 15.45 3.62 10.94
C LEU A 171 16.73 2.77 10.86
N SER A 172 17.13 2.11 11.94
CA SER A 172 18.28 1.20 11.94
C SER A 172 18.04 -0.11 11.17
N GLU A 173 16.84 -0.39 10.70
CA GLU A 173 16.55 -1.57 9.88
C GLU A 173 16.85 -1.33 8.39
N ALA A 174 17.02 -0.07 7.97
CA ALA A 174 17.40 0.28 6.61
C ALA A 174 18.92 0.29 6.43
N ASP A 175 19.41 -0.12 5.25
CA ASP A 175 20.80 0.09 4.84
C ASP A 175 21.04 1.53 4.36
N TYR A 176 20.06 2.10 3.68
CA TYR A 176 20.04 3.49 3.22
C TYR A 176 18.71 4.14 3.54
N ILE A 177 18.75 5.46 3.79
CA ILE A 177 17.58 6.28 4.08
C ILE A 177 17.60 7.47 3.13
N VAL A 178 16.49 7.70 2.43
CA VAL A 178 16.32 8.82 1.52
C VAL A 178 15.18 9.72 1.99
N GLU A 179 15.37 11.02 1.82
CA GLU A 179 14.36 12.04 2.06
C GLU A 179 14.24 12.95 0.83
N GLY A 180 13.07 13.55 0.65
CA GLY A 180 12.82 14.52 -0.40
C GLY A 180 11.39 15.04 -0.35
N VAL A 181 10.97 15.67 -1.44
CA VAL A 181 9.61 16.20 -1.60
C VAL A 181 8.81 15.22 -2.44
N HIS A 182 7.67 14.83 -1.90
CA HIS A 182 6.75 13.88 -2.54
C HIS A 182 5.45 14.59 -2.99
N GLU A 183 4.80 13.98 -3.97
CA GLU A 183 3.45 14.35 -4.32
C GLU A 183 2.46 13.92 -3.22
N PRO A 184 1.39 14.67 -2.98
CA PRO A 184 0.34 14.26 -2.05
C PRO A 184 -0.20 12.88 -2.35
N LEU A 185 -0.74 12.19 -1.33
CA LEU A 185 -1.35 10.87 -1.52
C LEU A 185 -2.48 10.93 -2.55
N PRO A 186 -2.58 9.97 -3.46
CA PRO A 186 -3.65 9.91 -4.44
C PRO A 186 -5.01 9.80 -3.77
N LEU A 187 -5.92 10.68 -4.14
CA LEU A 187 -7.29 10.67 -3.63
C LEU A 187 -8.20 9.84 -4.53
N ARG A 188 -9.19 9.20 -3.91
CA ARG A 188 -10.25 8.50 -4.61
C ARG A 188 -11.58 9.18 -4.38
N THR A 189 -12.32 9.41 -5.47
CA THR A 189 -13.69 9.89 -5.44
C THR A 189 -14.64 8.76 -5.85
N TYR A 190 -15.84 8.79 -5.32
CA TYR A 190 -16.90 7.83 -5.66
C TYR A 190 -17.95 8.52 -6.52
N LYS A 191 -18.38 7.81 -7.56
CA LYS A 191 -19.52 8.28 -8.38
C LYS A 191 -20.82 8.09 -7.62
N GLU A 192 -21.83 8.91 -7.94
CA GLU A 192 -23.17 8.69 -7.45
C GLU A 192 -23.66 7.28 -7.83
N PRO A 193 -24.30 6.55 -6.89
CA PRO A 193 -24.76 5.19 -7.13
C PRO A 193 -25.88 5.16 -8.15
N SER A 194 -25.84 4.18 -9.06
CA SER A 194 -26.95 3.92 -9.96
C SER A 194 -28.15 3.29 -9.21
N PRO A 195 -29.37 3.31 -9.79
CA PRO A 195 -30.51 2.62 -9.21
C PRO A 195 -30.26 1.13 -8.95
N VAL A 196 -29.42 0.47 -9.76
CA VAL A 196 -29.03 -0.92 -9.59
C VAL A 196 -28.13 -1.06 -8.37
N ASP A 197 -27.12 -0.17 -8.19
CA ASP A 197 -26.22 -0.19 -7.03
C ASP A 197 -27.02 -0.02 -5.73
N ILE A 198 -28.02 0.87 -5.73
CA ILE A 198 -28.93 1.11 -4.60
C ILE A 198 -29.73 -0.15 -4.27
N GLN A 199 -30.27 -0.83 -5.27
CA GLN A 199 -31.05 -2.07 -5.05
C GLN A 199 -30.16 -3.20 -4.51
N ILE A 200 -28.96 -3.36 -5.06
CA ILE A 200 -27.97 -4.33 -4.56
C ILE A 200 -27.64 -4.02 -3.10
N ALA A 201 -27.35 -2.75 -2.79
CA ALA A 201 -27.01 -2.33 -1.43
C ALA A 201 -28.14 -2.60 -0.43
N ARG A 202 -29.40 -2.37 -0.81
CA ARG A 202 -30.57 -2.71 0.04
C ARG A 202 -30.63 -4.20 0.38
N ASN A 203 -30.43 -5.04 -0.64
CA ASN A 203 -30.45 -6.48 -0.44
C ASN A 203 -29.31 -6.93 0.50
N VAL A 204 -28.10 -6.38 0.34
CA VAL A 204 -26.94 -6.68 1.19
C VAL A 204 -27.17 -6.22 2.62
N VAL A 205 -27.67 -4.99 2.83
CA VAL A 205 -27.91 -4.44 4.18
C VAL A 205 -28.97 -5.24 4.95
N ALA A 206 -29.97 -5.80 4.27
CA ALA A 206 -31.00 -6.64 4.89
C ALA A 206 -30.40 -7.90 5.55
N GLU A 207 -29.32 -8.43 5.01
CA GLU A 207 -28.65 -9.65 5.50
C GLU A 207 -27.61 -9.36 6.63
N ILE A 208 -27.26 -8.10 6.88
CA ILE A 208 -26.24 -7.75 7.87
C ILE A 208 -26.86 -7.63 9.27
N PRO A 209 -26.49 -8.49 10.24
CA PRO A 209 -26.96 -8.39 11.61
C PRO A 209 -26.16 -7.37 12.43
N ASP A 210 -26.64 -7.04 13.62
CA ASP A 210 -25.87 -6.31 14.63
C ASP A 210 -24.59 -7.07 15.00
N GLY A 211 -23.50 -6.36 15.14
CA GLY A 211 -22.20 -6.94 15.50
C GLY A 211 -21.48 -7.63 14.36
N ALA A 212 -22.01 -7.57 13.14
CA ALA A 212 -21.35 -8.17 11.97
C ALA A 212 -19.96 -7.56 11.75
N VAL A 213 -18.99 -8.41 11.42
CA VAL A 213 -17.64 -8.01 11.00
C VAL A 213 -17.60 -7.92 9.49
N LEU A 214 -17.36 -6.73 8.98
CA LEU A 214 -17.51 -6.40 7.57
C LEU A 214 -16.17 -6.41 6.82
N GLY A 215 -16.16 -6.99 5.62
CA GLY A 215 -15.16 -6.82 4.60
C GLY A 215 -15.76 -6.07 3.41
N LEU A 216 -15.61 -4.76 3.37
CA LEU A 216 -16.11 -3.93 2.28
C LEU A 216 -14.98 -3.64 1.28
N GLY A 217 -15.25 -3.89 0.01
CA GLY A 217 -14.34 -3.53 -1.08
C GLY A 217 -14.37 -2.04 -1.41
N VAL A 218 -13.57 -1.65 -2.39
CA VAL A 218 -13.55 -0.28 -2.94
C VAL A 218 -14.42 -0.23 -4.19
N GLY A 219 -15.44 0.64 -4.19
CA GLY A 219 -16.34 0.80 -5.33
C GLY A 219 -17.68 1.41 -4.94
N GLY A 220 -18.54 1.65 -5.93
CA GLY A 220 -19.83 2.29 -5.73
C GLY A 220 -20.77 1.48 -4.84
N VAL A 221 -20.93 0.17 -5.10
CA VAL A 221 -21.80 -0.71 -4.31
C VAL A 221 -21.36 -0.79 -2.84
N PRO A 222 -20.09 -1.14 -2.50
CA PRO A 222 -19.65 -1.17 -1.10
C PRO A 222 -19.81 0.17 -0.38
N PHE A 223 -19.57 1.28 -1.07
CA PHE A 223 -19.77 2.61 -0.50
C PHE A 223 -21.26 2.90 -0.22
N THR A 224 -22.15 2.49 -1.12
CA THR A 224 -23.60 2.62 -0.95
C THR A 224 -24.10 1.76 0.21
N VAL A 225 -23.62 0.51 0.34
CA VAL A 225 -23.90 -0.36 1.49
C VAL A 225 -23.51 0.33 2.80
N ALA A 226 -22.29 0.91 2.85
CA ALA A 226 -21.82 1.60 4.05
C ALA A 226 -22.68 2.83 4.42
N LYS A 227 -23.09 3.63 3.44
CA LYS A 227 -24.00 4.76 3.66
C LYS A 227 -25.35 4.31 4.22
N MET A 228 -25.93 3.25 3.65
CA MET A 228 -27.18 2.69 4.15
C MET A 228 -27.03 2.09 5.56
N LEU A 229 -25.92 1.44 5.88
CA LEU A 229 -25.63 0.95 7.24
C LEU A 229 -25.48 2.12 8.22
N ALA A 230 -24.84 3.21 7.81
CA ALA A 230 -24.73 4.41 8.61
C ALA A 230 -26.09 5.03 8.96
N GLU A 231 -27.09 4.92 8.08
CA GLU A 231 -28.46 5.41 8.26
C GLU A 231 -29.41 4.38 8.93
N SER A 232 -29.03 3.08 8.99
CA SER A 232 -29.86 1.99 9.49
C SER A 232 -29.87 1.93 11.02
N ASP A 233 -30.64 1.01 11.62
CA ASP A 233 -30.63 0.73 13.05
C ASP A 233 -29.51 -0.24 13.49
N ARG A 234 -28.66 -0.68 12.55
CA ARG A 234 -27.57 -1.61 12.84
C ARG A 234 -26.51 -0.98 13.73
N LYS A 235 -25.94 -1.79 14.63
CA LYS A 235 -24.97 -1.33 15.64
C LYS A 235 -23.86 -2.35 15.87
N ASP A 236 -22.82 -1.90 16.57
CA ASP A 236 -21.66 -2.70 16.99
C ASP A 236 -20.93 -3.38 15.85
N LEU A 237 -20.92 -2.75 14.65
CA LEU A 237 -20.26 -3.31 13.48
C LEU A 237 -18.74 -3.34 13.67
N GLY A 238 -18.09 -4.32 13.05
CA GLY A 238 -16.64 -4.48 13.03
C GLY A 238 -16.06 -4.35 11.64
N CYS A 239 -14.76 -4.04 11.57
CA CYS A 239 -13.99 -3.98 10.33
C CYS A 239 -12.93 -5.08 10.32
N TRP A 240 -12.96 -5.91 9.27
CA TRP A 240 -11.88 -6.82 8.87
C TRP A 240 -11.84 -6.86 7.35
N THR A 241 -10.96 -6.07 6.75
CA THR A 241 -10.98 -5.85 5.30
C THR A 241 -9.57 -5.82 4.71
N GLY A 242 -9.46 -6.12 3.44
CA GLY A 242 -8.22 -5.89 2.69
C GLY A 242 -7.94 -4.40 2.49
N THR A 243 -8.99 -3.62 2.24
CA THR A 243 -8.85 -2.16 2.01
C THR A 243 -9.83 -1.39 2.86
N ILE A 244 -9.34 -0.51 3.75
CA ILE A 244 -10.17 0.47 4.43
C ILE A 244 -10.42 1.66 3.51
N SER A 245 -11.65 2.18 3.51
CA SER A 245 -12.07 3.26 2.62
C SER A 245 -13.08 4.18 3.30
N ASP A 246 -13.53 5.22 2.61
CA ASP A 246 -14.58 6.13 3.09
C ASP A 246 -15.88 5.41 3.48
N ALA A 247 -16.08 4.18 3.01
CA ALA A 247 -17.17 3.32 3.45
C ALA A 247 -17.13 3.09 4.97
N PHE A 248 -15.97 2.75 5.52
CA PHE A 248 -15.81 2.57 6.96
C PHE A 248 -15.81 3.88 7.73
N LEU A 249 -15.29 4.97 7.15
CA LEU A 249 -15.38 6.31 7.74
C LEU A 249 -16.85 6.74 7.92
N ALA A 250 -17.74 6.46 6.96
CA ALA A 250 -19.17 6.75 7.07
C ALA A 250 -19.81 5.98 8.23
N ILE A 251 -19.54 4.68 8.36
CA ILE A 251 -20.06 3.84 9.47
C ILE A 251 -19.51 4.31 10.83
N HIS A 252 -18.23 4.71 10.87
CA HIS A 252 -17.58 5.24 12.08
C HIS A 252 -18.24 6.56 12.54
N ARG A 253 -18.44 7.51 11.62
CA ARG A 253 -19.08 8.80 11.92
C ARG A 253 -20.50 8.66 12.44
N ALA A 254 -21.20 7.61 12.02
CA ALA A 254 -22.52 7.26 12.55
C ALA A 254 -22.46 6.57 13.94
N GLY A 255 -21.26 6.39 14.51
CA GLY A 255 -21.06 5.74 15.81
C GLY A 255 -21.31 4.23 15.82
N LYS A 256 -21.33 3.59 14.65
CA LYS A 256 -21.70 2.17 14.48
C LYS A 256 -20.52 1.24 14.31
N LEU A 257 -19.34 1.77 13.98
CA LEU A 257 -18.09 0.99 13.85
C LEU A 257 -17.40 0.92 15.22
N THR A 258 -17.80 0.00 16.06
CA THR A 258 -17.23 -0.14 17.43
C THR A 258 -16.16 -1.21 17.52
N ASN A 259 -16.16 -2.19 16.62
CA ASN A 259 -15.33 -3.39 16.69
C ASN A 259 -15.50 -4.22 17.99
N ALA A 260 -16.50 -3.92 18.81
CA ALA A 260 -16.66 -4.48 20.15
C ALA A 260 -16.97 -5.99 20.15
N ARG A 261 -17.58 -6.49 19.07
CA ARG A 261 -17.99 -7.90 18.94
C ARG A 261 -17.05 -8.74 18.09
N LYS A 262 -15.87 -8.21 17.72
CA LYS A 262 -14.85 -9.01 17.07
C LYS A 262 -14.21 -10.00 18.04
N GLU A 263 -13.98 -11.23 17.61
CA GLU A 263 -13.27 -12.26 18.38
C GLU A 263 -11.76 -12.04 18.35
N VAL A 264 -11.24 -11.49 17.26
CA VAL A 264 -9.82 -11.16 17.07
C VAL A 264 -9.67 -9.66 16.86
N ASP A 265 -8.67 -9.06 17.48
CA ASP A 265 -8.43 -7.60 17.48
C ASP A 265 -9.67 -6.81 17.93
N THR A 266 -10.29 -7.22 19.04
CA THR A 266 -11.48 -6.55 19.63
C THR A 266 -11.19 -5.07 19.88
N GLY A 267 -12.07 -4.20 19.42
CA GLY A 267 -11.92 -2.75 19.52
C GLY A 267 -11.09 -2.11 18.40
N TYR A 268 -10.43 -2.90 17.53
CA TYR A 268 -9.60 -2.40 16.45
C TYR A 268 -10.15 -2.75 15.07
N SER A 269 -10.09 -1.80 14.14
CA SER A 269 -10.31 -2.08 12.72
C SER A 269 -9.07 -2.72 12.11
N THR A 270 -9.21 -3.92 11.56
CA THR A 270 -8.11 -4.67 10.94
C THR A 270 -8.15 -4.52 9.42
N TRP A 271 -7.06 -4.03 8.85
CA TRP A 271 -6.97 -3.80 7.40
C TRP A 271 -5.51 -3.80 6.94
N ASN A 272 -5.31 -3.81 5.62
CA ASN A 272 -4.02 -3.96 4.98
C ASN A 272 -3.62 -2.73 4.13
N LEU A 273 -4.60 -2.13 3.42
CA LEU A 273 -4.43 -0.98 2.54
C LEU A 273 -5.48 0.08 2.85
N ALA A 274 -5.13 1.36 2.79
CA ALA A 274 -6.10 2.45 2.80
C ALA A 274 -6.17 3.15 1.43
N MET A 275 -7.39 3.47 0.99
CA MET A 275 -7.63 4.18 -0.25
C MET A 275 -8.94 4.97 -0.18
N GLY A 276 -8.87 6.29 -0.28
CA GLY A 276 -10.07 7.13 -0.21
C GLY A 276 -9.81 8.61 -0.34
N SER A 277 -10.63 9.39 0.35
CA SER A 277 -10.55 10.84 0.40
C SER A 277 -9.46 11.35 1.35
N GLN A 278 -9.18 12.65 1.33
CA GLN A 278 -8.33 13.29 2.33
C GLN A 278 -8.88 13.10 3.73
N GLU A 279 -10.20 13.16 3.92
CA GLU A 279 -10.85 12.94 5.22
C GLU A 279 -10.59 11.53 5.77
N LEU A 280 -10.53 10.51 4.92
CA LEU A 280 -10.13 9.16 5.34
C LEU A 280 -8.69 9.18 5.86
N TYR A 281 -7.76 9.78 5.12
CA TYR A 281 -6.36 9.82 5.53
C TYR A 281 -6.17 10.62 6.82
N ASP A 282 -6.88 11.72 6.99
CA ASP A 282 -6.87 12.52 8.23
C ASP A 282 -7.45 11.75 9.43
N TRP A 283 -8.47 10.92 9.19
CA TRP A 283 -9.04 10.06 10.24
C TRP A 283 -8.11 8.94 10.67
N LEU A 284 -7.23 8.48 9.79
CA LEU A 284 -6.27 7.41 10.07
C LEU A 284 -5.01 7.91 10.81
N LEU A 285 -4.79 9.23 10.90
CA LEU A 285 -3.71 9.85 11.68
C LEU A 285 -3.98 9.79 13.17
#